data_32f32f1703aa61b1fbf64df626d8573e
#
_entry.id   32f32f1703aa61b1fbf64df626d8573e
#
_cell.length_a   1.000
_cell.length_b   1.000
_cell.length_c   1.000
_cell.angle_alpha   90.00
_cell.angle_beta   90.00
_cell.angle_gamma   90.00
#
_symmetry.space_group_name_H-M   'P 1'
#
loop_
_entity.id
_entity.type
_entity.pdbx_description
1 polymer ?
#
loop_
_entity_poly.entity_id
_entity_poly.type
_entity_poly.pdbx_seq_one_letter_code
_entity_poly.pdbx_strand_id
1 'polypeptide(L)'
;MIDLRSDTVSKPSPEMRRAMAEAEVGDDVFGEDPSVNRLQELAAHMLGKEAALYVPSGTMANQISIKVHTQPGDEIIMERTSHPFNSESGGLAALSGVQVNLQAVSYTHLTLPTNREV
;
A
#
# COMPACT_ATOMS: atom_id res chain seq x y z
N MET A 1 -8.39 -11.20 -25.18
CA MET A 1 -7.70 -9.88 -25.17
C MET A 1 -7.09 -9.68 -23.80
N ILE A 2 -5.80 -9.37 -23.72
CA ILE A 2 -5.11 -9.05 -22.46
C ILE A 2 -5.38 -7.59 -22.16
N ASP A 3 -5.90 -7.29 -20.96
CA ASP A 3 -6.22 -5.93 -20.53
C ASP A 3 -5.25 -5.51 -19.43
N LEU A 4 -4.42 -4.52 -19.73
CA LEU A 4 -3.38 -4.00 -18.83
C LEU A 4 -3.68 -2.56 -18.35
N ARG A 5 -4.92 -2.11 -18.43
CA ARG A 5 -5.29 -0.74 -18.03
C ARG A 5 -5.11 -0.49 -16.53
N SER A 6 -5.43 -1.48 -15.71
CA SER A 6 -5.39 -1.38 -14.25
C SER A 6 -5.43 -2.78 -13.63
N ASP A 7 -4.84 -2.93 -12.46
CA ASP A 7 -5.01 -4.11 -11.61
C ASP A 7 -6.48 -4.35 -11.23
N THR A 8 -7.27 -3.28 -11.12
CA THR A 8 -8.68 -3.33 -10.73
C THR A 8 -9.60 -4.02 -11.75
N VAL A 9 -9.15 -4.24 -12.99
CA VAL A 9 -9.93 -4.96 -14.00
C VAL A 9 -9.75 -6.49 -13.93
N SER A 10 -8.79 -6.96 -13.14
CA SER A 10 -8.52 -8.37 -12.92
C SER A 10 -9.68 -9.04 -12.19
N LYS A 11 -10.01 -10.25 -12.62
CA LYS A 11 -11.11 -11.04 -12.01
C LYS A 11 -10.52 -12.26 -11.29
N PRO A 12 -11.07 -12.63 -10.13
CA PRO A 12 -10.63 -13.83 -9.44
C PRO A 12 -10.96 -15.09 -10.28
N SER A 13 -10.04 -16.05 -10.25
CA SER A 13 -10.26 -17.37 -10.87
C SER A 13 -11.37 -18.14 -10.15
N PRO A 14 -11.92 -19.24 -10.76
CA PRO A 14 -12.86 -20.10 -10.08
C PRO A 14 -12.33 -20.66 -8.74
N GLU A 15 -11.04 -20.98 -8.67
CA GLU A 15 -10.37 -21.48 -7.47
C GLU A 15 -10.30 -20.40 -6.39
N MET A 16 -9.93 -19.16 -6.76
CA MET A 16 -9.95 -18.03 -5.85
C MET A 16 -11.34 -17.74 -5.29
N ARG A 17 -12.38 -17.81 -6.15
CA ARG A 17 -13.78 -17.64 -5.71
C ARG A 17 -14.20 -18.71 -4.71
N ARG A 18 -13.80 -19.95 -4.94
CA ARG A 18 -14.08 -21.06 -4.03
C ARG A 18 -13.35 -20.84 -2.70
N ALA A 19 -12.07 -20.52 -2.73
CA ALA A 19 -11.29 -20.23 -1.53
C ALA A 19 -11.92 -19.09 -0.70
N MET A 20 -12.42 -18.02 -1.34
CA MET A 20 -13.14 -16.96 -0.64
C MET A 20 -14.46 -17.44 0.00
N ALA A 21 -15.20 -18.29 -0.70
CA ALA A 21 -16.49 -18.80 -0.20
C ALA A 21 -16.34 -19.80 0.95
N GLU A 22 -15.24 -20.55 0.98
CA GLU A 22 -14.95 -21.61 1.94
C GLU A 22 -13.98 -21.16 3.05
N ALA A 23 -13.53 -19.91 3.02
CA ALA A 23 -12.58 -19.40 4.01
C ALA A 23 -13.17 -19.47 5.42
N GLU A 24 -12.40 -20.00 6.34
CA GLU A 24 -12.70 -19.89 7.75
C GLU A 24 -12.50 -18.44 8.20
N VAL A 25 -13.46 -17.90 8.93
CA VAL A 25 -13.48 -16.51 9.39
C VAL A 25 -13.61 -16.45 10.91
N GLY A 26 -13.11 -15.37 11.49
CA GLY A 26 -13.21 -15.09 12.91
C GLY A 26 -13.24 -13.58 13.16
N ASP A 27 -13.25 -13.18 14.43
CA ASP A 27 -13.25 -11.78 14.81
C ASP A 27 -11.81 -11.20 14.74
N ASP A 28 -11.57 -10.38 13.72
CA ASP A 28 -10.25 -9.77 13.50
C ASP A 28 -9.89 -8.74 14.59
N VAL A 29 -10.87 -8.16 15.29
CA VAL A 29 -10.63 -7.23 16.40
C VAL A 29 -9.87 -7.93 17.54
N PHE A 30 -10.15 -9.22 17.76
CA PHE A 30 -9.45 -10.03 18.75
C PHE A 30 -8.29 -10.87 18.17
N GLY A 31 -8.01 -10.69 16.86
CA GLY A 31 -6.98 -11.49 16.19
C GLY A 31 -7.37 -12.96 15.99
N GLU A 32 -8.65 -13.27 15.95
CA GLU A 32 -9.18 -14.62 15.89
C GLU A 32 -9.54 -15.10 14.47
N ASP A 33 -9.36 -14.23 13.45
CA ASP A 33 -9.59 -14.65 12.06
C ASP A 33 -8.40 -15.45 11.53
N PRO A 34 -8.56 -16.77 11.30
CA PRO A 34 -7.42 -17.61 10.89
C PRO A 34 -6.97 -17.33 9.46
N SER A 35 -7.87 -16.86 8.58
CA SER A 35 -7.51 -16.52 7.20
C SER A 35 -6.70 -15.26 7.13
N VAL A 36 -7.04 -14.24 7.91
CA VAL A 36 -6.27 -12.98 8.02
C VAL A 36 -4.89 -13.25 8.63
N ASN A 37 -4.84 -13.98 9.75
CA ASN A 37 -3.58 -14.31 10.41
C ASN A 37 -2.64 -15.05 9.47
N ARG A 38 -3.12 -16.09 8.78
CA ARG A 38 -2.33 -16.84 7.82
C ARG A 38 -1.83 -15.99 6.64
N LEU A 39 -2.66 -15.06 6.15
CA LEU A 39 -2.27 -14.14 5.08
C LEU A 39 -1.12 -13.25 5.53
N GLN A 40 -1.21 -12.68 6.73
CA GLN A 40 -0.18 -11.81 7.31
C GLN A 40 1.15 -12.57 7.50
N GLU A 41 1.10 -13.76 8.08
CA GLU A 41 2.27 -14.62 8.26
C GLU A 41 2.93 -14.98 6.93
N LEU A 42 2.13 -15.40 5.95
CA LEU A 42 2.61 -15.76 4.62
C LEU A 42 3.27 -14.56 3.91
N ALA A 43 2.63 -13.40 3.95
CA ALA A 43 3.16 -12.18 3.32
C ALA A 43 4.49 -11.75 3.98
N ALA A 44 4.55 -11.76 5.30
CA ALA A 44 5.77 -11.46 6.04
C ALA A 44 6.91 -12.43 5.67
N HIS A 45 6.62 -13.73 5.64
CA HIS A 45 7.59 -14.76 5.26
C HIS A 45 8.11 -14.59 3.82
N MET A 46 7.19 -14.41 2.86
CA MET A 46 7.56 -14.28 1.45
C MET A 46 8.42 -13.04 1.17
N LEU A 47 8.21 -11.97 1.91
CA LEU A 47 8.93 -10.71 1.77
C LEU A 47 10.15 -10.60 2.69
N GLY A 48 10.40 -11.61 3.53
CA GLY A 48 11.51 -11.59 4.50
C GLY A 48 11.36 -10.46 5.51
N LYS A 49 10.13 -10.14 5.92
CA LYS A 49 9.81 -9.10 6.91
C LYS A 49 9.39 -9.71 8.24
N GLU A 50 9.55 -8.92 9.30
CA GLU A 50 9.17 -9.32 10.66
C GLU A 50 7.66 -9.53 10.80
N ALA A 51 6.87 -8.66 10.17
CA ALA A 51 5.42 -8.71 10.20
C ALA A 51 4.80 -8.14 8.92
N ALA A 52 3.52 -8.44 8.71
CA ALA A 52 2.67 -7.81 7.71
C ALA A 52 1.32 -7.49 8.35
N LEU A 53 0.64 -6.48 7.79
CA LEU A 53 -0.69 -6.08 8.24
C LEU A 53 -1.65 -6.13 7.06
N TYR A 54 -2.72 -6.89 7.20
CA TYR A 54 -3.84 -6.86 6.27
C TYR A 54 -4.72 -5.63 6.53
N VAL A 55 -5.12 -4.95 5.47
CA VAL A 55 -6.05 -3.82 5.53
C VAL A 55 -7.07 -3.92 4.40
N PRO A 56 -8.31 -3.42 4.59
CA PRO A 56 -9.40 -3.63 3.64
C PRO A 56 -9.28 -2.83 2.34
N SER A 57 -8.32 -1.91 2.23
CA SER A 57 -8.13 -1.10 1.03
C SER A 57 -6.69 -0.66 0.82
N GLY A 58 -6.29 -0.46 -0.45
CA GLY A 58 -5.01 0.13 -0.80
C GLY A 58 -4.85 1.56 -0.29
N THR A 59 -5.92 2.35 -0.26
CA THR A 59 -5.93 3.69 0.35
C THR A 59 -5.54 3.63 1.82
N MET A 60 -6.12 2.71 2.60
CA MET A 60 -5.76 2.54 4.00
C MET A 60 -4.30 2.11 4.17
N ALA A 61 -3.81 1.19 3.31
CA ALA A 61 -2.41 0.79 3.31
C ALA A 61 -1.47 1.97 3.07
N ASN A 62 -1.76 2.81 2.07
CA ASN A 62 -0.97 4.00 1.77
C ASN A 62 -0.98 4.99 2.94
N GLN A 63 -2.15 5.28 3.51
CA GLN A 63 -2.25 6.24 4.60
C GLN A 63 -1.53 5.74 5.87
N ILE A 64 -1.64 4.47 6.22
CA ILE A 64 -0.90 3.87 7.34
C ILE A 64 0.61 3.93 7.08
N SER A 65 1.06 3.52 5.88
CA SER A 65 2.48 3.52 5.53
C SER A 65 3.11 4.90 5.66
N ILE A 66 2.40 5.95 5.24
CA ILE A 66 2.88 7.32 5.36
C ILE A 66 2.85 7.76 6.84
N LYS A 67 1.74 7.49 7.53
CA LYS A 67 1.55 7.92 8.91
C LYS A 67 2.58 7.35 9.89
N VAL A 68 2.99 6.09 9.73
CA VAL A 68 3.97 5.45 10.62
C VAL A 68 5.40 5.94 10.41
N HIS A 69 5.68 6.57 9.28
CA HIS A 69 7.00 7.09 8.92
C HIS A 69 7.11 8.61 9.02
N THR A 70 6.04 9.32 9.39
CA THR A 70 6.01 10.78 9.39
C THR A 70 5.33 11.35 10.63
N GLN A 71 5.66 12.61 10.91
CA GLN A 71 5.00 13.45 11.90
C GLN A 71 4.37 14.68 11.23
N PRO A 72 3.37 15.33 11.85
CA PRO A 72 2.84 16.57 11.34
C PRO A 72 3.93 17.63 11.13
N GLY A 73 3.97 18.19 9.92
CA GLY A 73 4.98 19.17 9.51
C GLY A 73 6.15 18.57 8.72
N ASP A 74 6.26 17.25 8.64
CA ASP A 74 7.27 16.60 7.79
C ASP A 74 6.96 16.82 6.31
N GLU A 75 8.00 16.80 5.49
CA GLU A 75 7.90 16.84 4.03
C GLU A 75 8.13 15.44 3.45
N ILE A 76 7.26 15.06 2.50
CA ILE A 76 7.40 13.82 1.72
C ILE A 76 7.57 14.14 0.24
N ILE A 77 8.47 13.44 -0.43
CA ILE A 77 8.65 13.53 -1.87
C ILE A 77 7.78 12.49 -2.55
N MET A 78 7.03 12.93 -3.55
CA MET A 78 6.06 12.08 -4.22
C MET A 78 5.98 12.38 -5.72
N GLU A 79 5.70 11.38 -6.53
CA GLU A 79 5.43 11.58 -7.94
C GLU A 79 4.08 12.29 -8.13
N ARG A 80 4.02 13.23 -9.07
CA ARG A 80 2.86 14.12 -9.29
C ARG A 80 1.56 13.38 -9.59
N THR A 81 1.61 12.23 -10.26
CA THR A 81 0.45 11.43 -10.62
C THR A 81 0.15 10.30 -9.64
N SER A 82 0.88 10.25 -8.52
CA SER A 82 0.71 9.21 -7.51
C SER A 82 -0.70 9.19 -6.93
N HIS A 83 -1.19 7.98 -6.66
CA HIS A 83 -2.53 7.76 -6.14
C HIS A 83 -2.79 8.43 -4.78
N PRO A 84 -1.87 8.39 -3.78
CA PRO A 84 -2.09 9.05 -2.50
C PRO A 84 -2.33 10.54 -2.60
N PHE A 85 -1.71 11.20 -3.59
CA PHE A 85 -1.91 12.63 -3.81
C PHE A 85 -3.22 12.95 -4.54
N ASN A 86 -3.51 12.21 -5.63
CA ASN A 86 -4.60 12.58 -6.55
C ASN A 86 -5.95 11.95 -6.20
N SER A 87 -5.97 10.80 -5.51
CA SER A 87 -7.16 9.95 -5.44
C SER A 87 -7.55 9.52 -4.03
N GLU A 88 -6.92 10.04 -2.99
CA GLU A 88 -7.17 9.66 -1.59
C GLU A 88 -7.71 10.81 -0.72
N SER A 89 -8.50 11.69 -1.34
CA SER A 89 -9.31 12.73 -0.65
C SER A 89 -8.51 13.63 0.30
N GLY A 90 -7.25 13.92 -0.02
CA GLY A 90 -6.41 14.77 0.82
C GLY A 90 -5.93 14.11 2.12
N GLY A 91 -5.93 12.77 2.18
CA GLY A 91 -5.54 12.00 3.36
C GLY A 91 -4.14 12.34 3.89
N LEU A 92 -3.21 12.70 3.01
CA LEU A 92 -1.85 13.13 3.39
C LEU A 92 -1.85 14.32 4.35
N ALA A 93 -2.65 15.32 4.04
CA ALA A 93 -2.79 16.50 4.89
C ALA A 93 -3.70 16.23 6.11
N ALA A 94 -4.83 15.55 5.88
CA ALA A 94 -5.85 15.35 6.90
C ALA A 94 -5.45 14.35 8.00
N LEU A 95 -4.75 13.29 7.65
CA LEU A 95 -4.39 12.20 8.57
C LEU A 95 -2.95 12.29 9.05
N SER A 96 -2.01 12.61 8.16
CA SER A 96 -0.59 12.65 8.49
C SER A 96 -0.08 14.06 8.76
N GLY A 97 -0.73 15.10 8.23
CA GLY A 97 -0.32 16.48 8.41
C GLY A 97 0.99 16.83 7.70
N VAL A 98 1.30 16.10 6.62
CA VAL A 98 2.57 16.25 5.90
C VAL A 98 2.48 17.27 4.77
N GLN A 99 3.61 17.92 4.47
CA GLN A 99 3.83 18.73 3.28
C GLN A 99 4.24 17.81 2.12
N VAL A 100 3.61 17.95 0.97
CA VAL A 100 3.95 17.14 -0.20
C VAL A 100 4.80 17.93 -1.18
N ASN A 101 5.97 17.41 -1.52
CA ASN A 101 6.86 17.90 -2.56
C ASN A 101 6.70 17.05 -3.82
N LEU A 102 6.00 17.60 -4.81
CA LEU A 102 5.67 16.86 -6.02
C LEU A 102 6.81 16.93 -7.04
N GLN A 103 7.27 15.77 -7.45
CA GLN A 103 8.27 15.63 -8.49
C GLN A 103 7.63 15.12 -9.78
N ALA A 104 8.04 15.69 -10.90
CA ALA A 104 7.70 15.15 -12.21
C ALA A 104 8.70 14.02 -12.51
N VAL A 105 8.32 12.80 -12.26
CA VAL A 105 9.16 11.65 -12.60
C VAL A 105 8.69 11.12 -13.95
N SER A 106 9.42 11.46 -15.00
CA SER A 106 9.24 10.76 -16.27
C SER A 106 10.00 9.44 -16.19
N TYR A 107 9.27 8.38 -15.91
CA TYR A 107 9.69 6.99 -15.99
C TYR A 107 10.95 6.52 -15.25
N THR A 108 10.73 5.71 -14.28
CA THR A 108 11.44 4.56 -13.75
C THR A 108 12.36 4.72 -12.56
N HIS A 109 12.95 5.84 -12.26
CA HIS A 109 13.72 5.98 -11.02
C HIS A 109 14.06 7.43 -10.70
N LEU A 110 13.99 7.75 -9.42
CA LEU A 110 14.73 8.86 -8.85
C LEU A 110 16.23 8.50 -8.93
N THR A 111 16.93 9.04 -9.91
CA THR A 111 18.37 9.10 -9.81
C THR A 111 18.71 10.17 -8.79
N LEU A 112 18.97 9.76 -7.56
CA LEU A 112 19.74 10.60 -6.66
C LEU A 112 21.10 10.82 -7.32
N PRO A 113 21.60 12.05 -7.42
CA PRO A 113 22.98 12.29 -7.88
C PRO A 113 23.91 11.62 -6.87
N THR A 114 24.32 10.40 -7.19
CA THR A 114 25.41 9.73 -6.52
C THR A 114 26.69 10.35 -7.06
N ASN A 115 27.41 11.02 -6.20
CA ASN A 115 28.70 11.66 -6.39
C ASN A 115 28.67 13.09 -6.97
N ARG A 116 28.62 14.03 -6.08
CA ARG A 116 29.54 15.15 -6.22
C ARG A 116 30.78 14.79 -5.41
N GLU A 117 31.83 14.36 -6.10
CA GLU A 117 33.16 14.50 -5.57
C GLU A 117 33.41 16.01 -5.40
N VAL A 118 33.75 16.39 -4.19
CA VAL A 118 34.25 17.70 -3.83
C VAL A 118 35.77 17.65 -3.97
#